data_36f2f3d001bc98b8b5fb9cbaef6ad9d0
#
_entry.id   36f2f3d001bc98b8b5fb9cbaef6ad9d0
#
_cell.length_a   1.000
_cell.length_b   1.000
_cell.length_c   1.000
_cell.angle_alpha   90.00
_cell.angle_beta   90.00
_cell.angle_gamma   90.00
#
_symmetry.space_group_name_H-M   'P 1'
#
loop_
_entity.id
_entity.type
_entity.pdbx_description
1 polymer ?
#
loop_
_entity_poly.entity_id
_entity_poly.type
_entity_poly.pdbx_seq_one_letter_code
_entity_poly.pdbx_strand_id
1 'polypeptide(L)'
;MKSNELFRASGIMALGTIISRITGFIRGILIVAVLGTTLLADTYNVANTMPNILYNLLVGGALTAIFIPQLVRSFESEDGGDDFASRLVTTISLILLILVLLGMFFAPNLVRLYAPEFFTEGFAREQEIAIAFTRYCLPQIFFLGLFTMLGQVANARGSFGPLMWAPIANNLVGIALFGGFLLFSTGIDIDSITQPQIALLGWGTTFSVVVQALVLVPVIKKLGITIKPKLGVAGLGKSFKLAGWTLVYVLISQLGYLVTVNVATAAAVRSFNDGGETGVGYTPYTFAYFVM
;
A
#
# COMPACT_ATOMS: atom_id res chain seq x y z
N MET A 1 -31.16 -2.81 -11.52
CA MET A 1 -31.00 -1.47 -10.91
C MET A 1 -31.73 -0.45 -11.77
N LYS A 2 -32.57 0.42 -11.18
CA LYS A 2 -33.20 1.54 -11.89
C LYS A 2 -32.12 2.58 -12.23
N SER A 3 -32.24 3.25 -13.39
CA SER A 3 -31.26 4.26 -13.87
C SER A 3 -30.83 5.27 -12.78
N ASN A 4 -31.76 5.73 -11.95
CA ASN A 4 -31.52 6.68 -10.85
C ASN A 4 -30.64 6.10 -9.72
N GLU A 5 -30.72 4.78 -9.46
CA GLU A 5 -29.85 4.13 -8.43
C GLU A 5 -28.42 4.01 -8.94
N LEU A 6 -28.24 3.76 -10.23
CA LEU A 6 -26.92 3.71 -10.86
C LEU A 6 -26.23 5.08 -10.84
N PHE A 7 -26.96 6.15 -11.20
CA PHE A 7 -26.44 7.52 -11.14
C PHE A 7 -26.05 7.93 -9.71
N ARG A 8 -26.88 7.61 -8.72
CA ARG A 8 -26.60 7.90 -7.32
C ARG A 8 -25.36 7.14 -6.82
N ALA A 9 -25.24 5.85 -7.13
CA ALA A 9 -24.08 5.05 -6.76
C ALA A 9 -22.79 5.59 -7.41
N SER A 10 -22.83 5.92 -8.70
CA SER A 10 -21.71 6.52 -9.42
C SER A 10 -21.30 7.87 -8.85
N GLY A 11 -22.26 8.72 -8.48
CA GLY A 11 -21.98 10.01 -7.84
C GLY A 11 -21.30 9.86 -6.48
N ILE A 12 -21.75 8.92 -5.64
CA ILE A 12 -21.13 8.62 -4.34
C ILE A 12 -19.70 8.11 -4.52
N MET A 13 -19.46 7.24 -5.50
CA MET A 13 -18.12 6.73 -5.79
C MET A 13 -17.19 7.84 -6.31
N ALA A 14 -17.67 8.69 -7.23
CA ALA A 14 -16.90 9.82 -7.75
C ALA A 14 -16.52 10.82 -6.63
N LEU A 15 -17.47 11.16 -5.77
CA LEU A 15 -17.23 12.04 -4.63
C LEU A 15 -16.21 11.44 -3.65
N GLY A 16 -16.33 10.15 -3.32
CA GLY A 16 -15.35 9.44 -2.48
C GLY A 16 -13.96 9.47 -3.08
N THR A 17 -13.83 9.27 -4.40
CA THR A 17 -12.55 9.33 -5.11
C THR A 17 -11.94 10.74 -5.06
N ILE A 18 -12.74 11.79 -5.28
CA ILE A 18 -12.26 13.18 -5.23
C ILE A 18 -11.78 13.53 -3.82
N ILE A 19 -12.56 13.23 -2.79
CA ILE A 19 -12.17 13.49 -1.39
C ILE A 19 -10.92 12.70 -1.01
N SER A 20 -10.82 11.44 -1.44
CA SER A 20 -9.63 10.62 -1.22
C SER A 20 -8.38 11.22 -1.87
N ARG A 21 -8.49 11.74 -3.08
CA ARG A 21 -7.37 12.42 -3.77
C ARG A 21 -6.95 13.71 -3.05
N ILE A 22 -7.91 14.54 -2.65
CA ILE A 22 -7.64 15.79 -1.92
C ILE A 22 -6.95 15.48 -0.58
N THR A 23 -7.48 14.54 0.21
CA THR A 23 -6.89 14.16 1.49
C THR A 23 -5.52 13.50 1.30
N GLY A 24 -5.33 12.71 0.25
CA GLY A 24 -4.04 12.14 -0.11
C GLY A 24 -3.00 13.20 -0.49
N PHE A 25 -3.41 14.23 -1.23
CA PHE A 25 -2.54 15.36 -1.56
C PHE A 25 -2.13 16.17 -0.31
N ILE A 26 -3.07 16.45 0.61
CA ILE A 26 -2.77 17.11 1.89
C ILE A 26 -1.76 16.27 2.70
N ARG A 27 -1.98 14.95 2.79
CA ARG A 27 -1.02 14.04 3.44
C ARG A 27 0.36 14.13 2.79
N GLY A 28 0.43 14.18 1.45
CA GLY A 28 1.68 14.32 0.70
C GLY A 28 2.42 15.61 1.08
N ILE A 29 1.72 16.74 1.12
CA ILE A 29 2.30 18.03 1.54
C ILE A 29 2.89 17.91 2.96
N LEU A 30 2.18 17.27 3.89
CA LEU A 30 2.66 17.10 5.26
C LEU A 30 3.88 16.18 5.35
N ILE A 31 3.96 15.14 4.53
CA ILE A 31 5.16 14.29 4.45
C ILE A 31 6.37 15.12 4.04
N VAL A 32 6.24 15.97 3.01
CA VAL A 32 7.33 16.87 2.58
C VAL A 32 7.63 17.93 3.64
N ALA A 33 6.62 18.47 4.30
CA ALA A 33 6.82 19.45 5.37
C ALA A 33 7.61 18.88 6.56
N VAL A 34 7.45 17.58 6.86
CA VAL A 34 8.12 16.88 7.96
C VAL A 34 9.51 16.39 7.57
N LEU A 35 9.62 15.70 6.42
CA LEU A 35 10.84 14.99 6.00
C LEU A 35 11.69 15.78 5.00
N GLY A 36 11.14 16.86 4.45
CA GLY A 36 11.78 17.62 3.37
C GLY A 36 11.79 16.87 2.04
N THR A 37 12.70 17.29 1.17
CA THR A 37 13.03 16.64 -0.12
C THR A 37 14.48 16.16 -0.09
N THR A 38 14.91 15.62 1.04
CA THR A 38 16.27 15.19 1.38
C THR A 38 16.40 13.66 1.32
N LEU A 39 17.59 13.13 1.57
CA LEU A 39 17.85 11.70 1.69
C LEU A 39 16.97 11.02 2.76
N LEU A 40 16.62 11.73 3.87
CA LEU A 40 15.69 11.20 4.87
C LEU A 40 14.32 10.92 4.26
N ALA A 41 13.78 11.84 3.46
CA ALA A 41 12.53 11.63 2.76
C ALA A 41 12.61 10.48 1.74
N ASP A 42 13.74 10.31 1.07
CA ASP A 42 13.98 9.22 0.14
C ASP A 42 14.01 7.86 0.86
N THR A 43 14.68 7.74 2.02
CA THR A 43 14.68 6.51 2.83
C THR A 43 13.26 6.11 3.23
N TYR A 44 12.44 7.08 3.66
CA TYR A 44 11.04 6.84 4.00
C TYR A 44 10.19 6.45 2.78
N ASN A 45 10.29 7.21 1.67
CA ASN A 45 9.45 6.98 0.49
C ASN A 45 9.79 5.67 -0.22
N VAL A 46 11.07 5.30 -0.32
CA VAL A 46 11.50 3.99 -0.82
C VAL A 46 10.84 2.88 0.02
N ALA A 47 10.95 2.96 1.34
CA ALA A 47 10.39 1.97 2.25
C ALA A 47 8.86 1.91 2.21
N ASN A 48 8.17 3.06 2.16
CA ASN A 48 6.71 3.13 2.13
C ASN A 48 6.11 2.72 0.78
N THR A 49 6.89 2.77 -0.30
CA THR A 49 6.44 2.35 -1.63
C THR A 49 6.57 0.84 -1.84
N MET A 50 7.56 0.19 -1.23
CA MET A 50 7.79 -1.26 -1.36
C MET A 50 6.55 -2.12 -1.05
N PRO A 51 5.75 -1.86 0.02
CA PRO A 51 4.52 -2.60 0.27
C PRO A 51 3.53 -2.53 -0.88
N ASN A 52 3.36 -1.36 -1.50
CA ASN A 52 2.45 -1.19 -2.65
C ASN A 52 2.94 -1.94 -3.88
N ILE A 53 4.25 -1.96 -4.13
CA ILE A 53 4.87 -2.70 -5.23
C ILE A 53 4.61 -4.20 -5.06
N LEU A 54 4.96 -4.74 -3.90
CA LEU A 54 4.78 -6.16 -3.59
C LEU A 54 3.28 -6.54 -3.57
N TYR A 55 2.43 -5.66 -3.04
CA TYR A 55 0.99 -5.82 -3.09
C TYR A 55 0.48 -5.87 -4.53
N ASN A 56 0.87 -4.94 -5.41
CA ASN A 56 0.46 -4.91 -6.81
C ASN A 56 0.93 -6.16 -7.56
N LEU A 57 2.14 -6.65 -7.28
CA LEU A 57 2.67 -7.88 -7.85
C LEU A 57 1.79 -9.09 -7.49
N LEU A 58 1.34 -9.18 -6.24
CA LEU A 58 0.65 -10.36 -5.70
C LEU A 58 -0.87 -10.28 -5.87
N VAL A 59 -1.46 -9.12 -5.67
CA VAL A 59 -2.91 -8.92 -5.55
C VAL A 59 -3.50 -8.14 -6.72
N GLY A 60 -2.77 -7.18 -7.27
CA GLY A 60 -3.30 -6.19 -8.20
C GLY A 60 -3.75 -6.74 -9.55
N GLY A 61 -3.16 -7.83 -10.03
CA GLY A 61 -3.50 -8.36 -11.36
C GLY A 61 -4.21 -9.71 -11.32
N ALA A 62 -3.56 -10.72 -10.74
CA ALA A 62 -4.03 -12.09 -10.80
C ALA A 62 -5.25 -12.35 -9.91
N LEU A 63 -5.21 -11.84 -8.68
CA LEU A 63 -6.27 -12.12 -7.71
C LEU A 63 -7.60 -11.47 -8.10
N THR A 64 -7.58 -10.23 -8.55
CA THR A 64 -8.82 -9.51 -8.92
C THR A 64 -9.50 -10.16 -10.13
N ALA A 65 -8.74 -10.51 -11.17
CA ALA A 65 -9.29 -11.11 -12.39
C ALA A 65 -9.86 -12.54 -12.16
N ILE A 66 -9.27 -13.28 -11.20
CA ILE A 66 -9.65 -14.65 -10.90
C ILE A 66 -10.83 -14.71 -9.93
N PHE A 67 -10.76 -13.92 -8.85
CA PHE A 67 -11.63 -14.12 -7.70
C PHE A 67 -12.99 -13.45 -7.82
N ILE A 68 -13.10 -12.29 -8.49
CA ILE A 68 -14.38 -11.61 -8.63
C ILE A 68 -15.41 -12.49 -9.31
N PRO A 69 -15.15 -13.12 -10.48
CA PRO A 69 -16.14 -13.99 -11.12
C PRO A 69 -16.52 -15.21 -10.29
N GLN A 70 -15.57 -15.78 -9.56
CA GLN A 70 -15.82 -16.94 -8.71
C GLN A 70 -16.62 -16.55 -7.46
N LEU A 71 -16.30 -15.39 -6.87
CA LEU A 71 -17.02 -14.86 -5.72
C LEU A 71 -18.48 -14.55 -6.09
N VAL A 72 -18.72 -13.92 -7.24
CA VAL A 72 -20.09 -13.64 -7.73
C VAL A 72 -20.87 -14.93 -7.92
N ARG A 73 -20.27 -15.96 -8.55
CA ARG A 73 -20.91 -17.28 -8.73
C ARG A 73 -21.18 -17.99 -7.40
N SER A 74 -20.30 -17.85 -6.41
CA SER A 74 -20.49 -18.51 -5.11
C SER A 74 -21.67 -17.94 -4.33
N PHE A 75 -22.07 -16.69 -4.60
CA PHE A 75 -23.26 -16.10 -3.97
C PHE A 75 -24.58 -16.68 -4.47
N GLU A 76 -24.57 -17.45 -5.56
CA GLU A 76 -25.71 -18.23 -6.05
C GLU A 76 -25.83 -19.59 -5.35
N SER A 77 -24.85 -19.99 -4.50
CA SER A 77 -24.89 -21.22 -3.71
C SER A 77 -25.80 -21.11 -2.48
N GLU A 78 -26.21 -22.25 -1.93
CA GLU A 78 -27.14 -22.34 -0.79
C GLU A 78 -26.67 -21.61 0.45
N ASP A 79 -25.33 -21.55 0.67
CA ASP A 79 -24.70 -20.84 1.80
C ASP A 79 -24.48 -19.33 1.53
N GLY A 80 -25.00 -18.81 0.40
CA GLY A 80 -24.84 -17.42 0.02
C GLY A 80 -23.39 -16.98 -0.19
N GLY A 81 -22.45 -17.91 -0.42
CA GLY A 81 -21.03 -17.64 -0.72
C GLY A 81 -20.14 -17.40 0.51
N ASP A 82 -20.65 -17.54 1.71
CA ASP A 82 -19.90 -17.33 2.96
C ASP A 82 -18.72 -18.31 3.09
N ASP A 83 -18.88 -19.56 2.64
CA ASP A 83 -17.80 -20.55 2.68
C ASP A 83 -16.67 -20.18 1.74
N PHE A 84 -16.99 -19.83 0.51
CA PHE A 84 -15.98 -19.40 -0.48
C PHE A 84 -15.25 -18.13 -0.04
N ALA A 85 -15.99 -17.10 0.40
CA ALA A 85 -15.42 -15.85 0.90
C ALA A 85 -14.50 -16.10 2.10
N SER A 86 -14.92 -16.99 3.04
CA SER A 86 -14.11 -17.37 4.20
C SER A 86 -12.80 -18.05 3.82
N ARG A 87 -12.84 -19.02 2.90
CA ARG A 87 -11.65 -19.73 2.40
C ARG A 87 -10.71 -18.77 1.65
N LEU A 88 -11.27 -17.91 0.81
CA LEU A 88 -10.50 -16.94 0.04
C LEU A 88 -9.77 -15.97 0.95
N VAL A 89 -10.49 -15.28 1.85
CA VAL A 89 -9.91 -14.29 2.76
C VAL A 89 -8.87 -14.94 3.66
N THR A 90 -9.16 -16.13 4.23
CA THR A 90 -8.23 -16.82 5.14
C THR A 90 -6.96 -17.26 4.42
N THR A 91 -7.09 -17.91 3.25
CA THR A 91 -5.92 -18.44 2.52
C THR A 91 -5.01 -17.32 2.05
N ILE A 92 -5.59 -16.26 1.46
CA ILE A 92 -4.79 -15.11 1.00
C ILE A 92 -4.17 -14.36 2.16
N SER A 93 -4.89 -14.15 3.25
CA SER A 93 -4.33 -13.51 4.46
C SER A 93 -3.14 -14.30 5.01
N LEU A 94 -3.19 -15.63 5.01
CA LEU A 94 -2.07 -16.46 5.44
C LEU A 94 -0.86 -16.33 4.51
N ILE A 95 -1.09 -16.37 3.18
CA ILE A 95 -0.03 -16.16 2.19
C ILE A 95 0.62 -14.78 2.39
N LEU A 96 -0.17 -13.73 2.53
CA LEU A 96 0.32 -12.38 2.74
C LEU A 96 1.08 -12.23 4.05
N LEU A 97 0.62 -12.89 5.13
CA LEU A 97 1.34 -12.90 6.40
C LEU A 97 2.72 -13.55 6.28
N ILE A 98 2.82 -14.69 5.60
CA ILE A 98 4.11 -15.35 5.33
C ILE A 98 5.01 -14.43 4.52
N LEU A 99 4.48 -13.78 3.47
CA LEU A 99 5.25 -12.84 2.65
C LEU A 99 5.73 -11.62 3.43
N VAL A 100 4.91 -11.08 4.34
CA VAL A 100 5.33 -10.00 5.24
C VAL A 100 6.49 -10.46 6.12
N LEU A 101 6.39 -11.63 6.76
CA LEU A 101 7.45 -12.15 7.63
C LEU A 101 8.75 -12.39 6.85
N LEU A 102 8.66 -12.98 5.66
CA LEU A 102 9.81 -13.15 4.77
C LEU A 102 10.38 -11.80 4.32
N GLY A 103 9.53 -10.85 3.92
CA GLY A 103 9.95 -9.51 3.53
C GLY A 103 10.67 -8.77 4.67
N MET A 104 10.14 -8.84 5.89
CA MET A 104 10.80 -8.24 7.06
C MET A 104 12.16 -8.88 7.36
N PHE A 105 12.28 -10.19 7.18
CA PHE A 105 13.55 -10.90 7.32
C PHE A 105 14.55 -10.46 6.24
N PHE A 106 14.11 -10.38 4.99
CA PHE A 106 14.93 -9.97 3.84
C PHE A 106 14.92 -8.44 3.59
N ALA A 107 14.48 -7.61 4.54
CA ALA A 107 14.40 -6.17 4.35
C ALA A 107 15.73 -5.52 3.90
N PRO A 108 16.92 -5.90 4.40
CA PRO A 108 18.20 -5.37 3.90
C PRO A 108 18.39 -5.66 2.41
N ASN A 109 18.02 -6.87 1.94
CA ASN A 109 18.15 -7.26 0.53
C ASN A 109 17.17 -6.49 -0.35
N LEU A 110 15.94 -6.25 0.15
CA LEU A 110 14.96 -5.44 -0.54
C LEU A 110 15.43 -4.00 -0.70
N VAL A 111 15.91 -3.37 0.38
CA VAL A 111 16.47 -2.01 0.31
C VAL A 111 17.65 -1.97 -0.66
N ARG A 112 18.56 -2.94 -0.61
CA ARG A 112 19.70 -3.00 -1.53
C ARG A 112 19.27 -3.15 -3.01
N LEU A 113 18.17 -3.85 -3.26
CA LEU A 113 17.61 -4.00 -4.61
C LEU A 113 17.04 -2.69 -5.14
N TYR A 114 16.32 -1.95 -4.30
CA TYR A 114 15.61 -0.71 -4.71
C TYR A 114 16.47 0.56 -4.60
N ALA A 115 17.41 0.60 -3.66
CA ALA A 115 18.29 1.74 -3.40
C ALA A 115 19.72 1.25 -3.08
N PRO A 116 20.42 0.67 -4.08
CA PRO A 116 21.78 0.12 -3.88
C PRO A 116 22.78 1.19 -3.44
N GLU A 117 22.57 2.44 -3.80
CA GLU A 117 23.45 3.55 -3.44
C GLU A 117 23.53 3.82 -1.93
N PHE A 118 22.47 3.46 -1.17
CA PHE A 118 22.53 3.54 0.30
C PHE A 118 23.48 2.50 0.92
N PHE A 119 24.03 1.57 0.13
CA PHE A 119 25.02 0.57 0.57
C PHE A 119 26.46 0.94 0.16
N THR A 120 26.69 2.17 -0.31
CA THR A 120 28.01 2.68 -0.61
C THR A 120 28.64 3.33 0.62
N GLU A 121 29.97 3.54 0.58
CA GLU A 121 30.68 4.20 1.67
C GLU A 121 30.12 5.61 1.93
N GLY A 122 29.97 5.95 3.21
CA GLY A 122 29.43 7.25 3.65
C GLY A 122 27.92 7.26 3.91
N PHE A 123 27.15 6.25 3.46
CA PHE A 123 25.67 6.21 3.59
C PHE A 123 25.14 5.15 4.58
N ALA A 124 25.95 4.80 5.60
CA ALA A 124 25.57 3.78 6.59
C ALA A 124 24.31 4.18 7.39
N ARG A 125 24.12 5.47 7.63
CA ARG A 125 22.96 5.99 8.36
C ARG A 125 21.67 5.88 7.53
N GLU A 126 21.71 6.25 6.25
CA GLU A 126 20.61 6.10 5.29
C GLU A 126 20.21 4.64 5.14
N GLN A 127 21.19 3.76 5.01
CA GLN A 127 20.98 2.32 4.97
C GLN A 127 20.23 1.82 6.20
N GLU A 128 20.70 2.17 7.41
CA GLU A 128 20.06 1.77 8.67
C GLU A 128 18.61 2.24 8.73
N ILE A 129 18.37 3.52 8.43
CA ILE A 129 17.05 4.14 8.49
C ILE A 129 16.11 3.55 7.43
N ALA A 130 16.58 3.35 6.19
CA ALA A 130 15.78 2.75 5.11
C ALA A 130 15.37 1.31 5.45
N ILE A 131 16.27 0.51 6.04
CA ILE A 131 15.97 -0.85 6.50
C ILE A 131 14.96 -0.82 7.65
N ALA A 132 15.09 0.09 8.60
CA ALA A 132 14.15 0.23 9.72
C ALA A 132 12.76 0.63 9.22
N PHE A 133 12.65 1.66 8.39
CA PHE A 133 11.37 2.05 7.77
C PHE A 133 10.76 0.91 6.96
N THR A 134 11.56 0.18 6.17
CA THR A 134 11.08 -0.96 5.39
C THR A 134 10.46 -2.02 6.29
N ARG A 135 11.11 -2.39 7.40
CA ARG A 135 10.55 -3.34 8.36
C ARG A 135 9.23 -2.87 8.98
N TYR A 136 9.11 -1.57 9.28
CA TYR A 136 7.87 -1.01 9.85
C TYR A 136 6.75 -0.85 8.81
N CYS A 137 7.08 -0.64 7.54
CA CYS A 137 6.11 -0.46 6.47
C CYS A 137 5.64 -1.77 5.83
N LEU A 138 6.48 -2.82 5.77
CA LEU A 138 6.12 -4.10 5.13
C LEU A 138 4.83 -4.75 5.63
N PRO A 139 4.43 -4.67 6.92
CA PRO A 139 3.14 -5.17 7.37
C PRO A 139 1.92 -4.57 6.66
N GLN A 140 2.07 -3.41 6.01
CA GLN A 140 1.02 -2.82 5.16
C GLN A 140 0.54 -3.78 4.08
N ILE A 141 1.41 -4.66 3.54
CA ILE A 141 1.04 -5.65 2.51
C ILE A 141 -0.14 -6.51 2.96
N PHE A 142 -0.09 -7.00 4.20
CA PHE A 142 -1.17 -7.79 4.79
C PHE A 142 -2.48 -7.01 4.84
N PHE A 143 -2.46 -5.79 5.34
CA PHE A 143 -3.67 -4.97 5.50
C PHE A 143 -4.20 -4.43 4.18
N LEU A 144 -3.34 -4.11 3.20
CA LEU A 144 -3.76 -3.77 1.84
C LEU A 144 -4.46 -4.96 1.17
N GLY A 145 -3.92 -6.17 1.33
CA GLY A 145 -4.55 -7.37 0.83
C GLY A 145 -5.89 -7.65 1.51
N LEU A 146 -5.95 -7.54 2.83
CA LEU A 146 -7.20 -7.67 3.59
C LEU A 146 -8.24 -6.64 3.13
N PHE A 147 -7.86 -5.37 3.01
CA PHE A 147 -8.70 -4.30 2.47
C PHE A 147 -9.27 -4.68 1.10
N THR A 148 -8.42 -5.16 0.19
CA THR A 148 -8.87 -5.54 -1.15
C THR A 148 -9.80 -6.73 -1.13
N MET A 149 -9.50 -7.80 -0.36
CA MET A 149 -10.36 -8.97 -0.28
C MET A 149 -11.74 -8.60 0.29
N LEU A 150 -11.79 -7.90 1.42
CA LEU A 150 -13.05 -7.45 2.00
C LEU A 150 -13.81 -6.51 1.05
N GLY A 151 -13.09 -5.64 0.35
CA GLY A 151 -13.67 -4.75 -0.65
C GLY A 151 -14.29 -5.51 -1.83
N GLN A 152 -13.62 -6.55 -2.33
CA GLN A 152 -14.17 -7.39 -3.42
C GLN A 152 -15.39 -8.19 -2.95
N VAL A 153 -15.39 -8.68 -1.73
CA VAL A 153 -16.55 -9.33 -1.12
C VAL A 153 -17.74 -8.36 -1.03
N ALA A 154 -17.50 -7.11 -0.60
CA ALA A 154 -18.54 -6.07 -0.56
C ALA A 154 -19.04 -5.72 -1.98
N ASN A 155 -18.14 -5.54 -2.96
CA ASN A 155 -18.48 -5.25 -4.35
C ASN A 155 -19.34 -6.33 -4.98
N ALA A 156 -19.00 -7.59 -4.76
CA ALA A 156 -19.75 -8.72 -5.29
C ALA A 156 -21.18 -8.82 -4.71
N ARG A 157 -21.42 -8.21 -3.56
CA ARG A 157 -22.76 -8.00 -2.96
C ARG A 157 -23.40 -6.66 -3.35
N GLY A 158 -22.85 -5.95 -4.34
CA GLY A 158 -23.37 -4.68 -4.84
C GLY A 158 -23.06 -3.45 -3.98
N SER A 159 -22.16 -3.56 -2.99
CA SER A 159 -21.76 -2.47 -2.12
C SER A 159 -20.42 -1.87 -2.59
N PHE A 160 -20.47 -0.93 -3.55
CA PHE A 160 -19.27 -0.35 -4.18
C PHE A 160 -18.67 0.85 -3.42
N GLY A 161 -19.48 1.58 -2.67
CA GLY A 161 -19.07 2.80 -1.98
C GLY A 161 -17.89 2.62 -1.01
N PRO A 162 -17.92 1.64 -0.12
CA PRO A 162 -16.92 1.49 0.95
C PRO A 162 -15.48 1.40 0.45
N LEU A 163 -15.25 0.79 -0.73
CA LEU A 163 -13.94 0.68 -1.33
C LEU A 163 -13.34 2.05 -1.70
N MET A 164 -14.20 3.00 -2.11
CA MET A 164 -13.79 4.35 -2.49
C MET A 164 -13.61 5.28 -1.28
N TRP A 165 -14.32 5.00 -0.17
CA TRP A 165 -14.28 5.83 1.02
C TRP A 165 -13.24 5.39 2.05
N ALA A 166 -12.90 4.12 2.13
CA ALA A 166 -11.92 3.61 3.09
C ALA A 166 -10.51 4.24 2.97
N PRO A 167 -9.97 4.57 1.77
CA PRO A 167 -8.71 5.27 1.65
C PRO A 167 -8.69 6.67 2.29
N ILE A 168 -9.86 7.31 2.46
CA ILE A 168 -9.96 8.60 3.16
C ILE A 168 -9.56 8.41 4.64
N ALA A 169 -9.98 7.33 5.28
CA ALA A 169 -9.60 7.03 6.66
C ALA A 169 -8.08 6.86 6.80
N ASN A 170 -7.44 6.18 5.86
CA ASN A 170 -5.97 6.10 5.78
C ASN A 170 -5.33 7.49 5.70
N ASN A 171 -5.81 8.32 4.79
CA ASN A 171 -5.28 9.66 4.61
C ASN A 171 -5.47 10.52 5.85
N LEU A 172 -6.64 10.47 6.51
CA LEU A 172 -6.90 11.22 7.74
C LEU A 172 -5.97 10.82 8.89
N VAL A 173 -5.73 9.52 9.07
CA VAL A 173 -4.75 9.03 10.05
C VAL A 173 -3.34 9.50 9.69
N GLY A 174 -2.97 9.45 8.41
CA GLY A 174 -1.69 9.96 7.94
C GLY A 174 -1.53 11.48 8.16
N ILE A 175 -2.58 12.26 7.88
CA ILE A 175 -2.62 13.70 8.15
C ILE A 175 -2.44 13.97 9.66
N ALA A 176 -3.13 13.22 10.51
CA ALA A 176 -2.99 13.34 11.95
C ALA A 176 -1.58 12.98 12.43
N LEU A 177 -0.97 11.92 11.86
CA LEU A 177 0.39 11.48 12.17
C LEU A 177 1.42 12.56 11.80
N PHE A 178 1.47 12.95 10.52
CA PHE A 178 2.47 13.90 10.03
C PHE A 178 2.21 15.31 10.51
N GLY A 179 0.93 15.74 10.61
CA GLY A 179 0.55 17.03 11.18
C GLY A 179 0.90 17.11 12.67
N GLY A 180 0.60 16.07 13.44
CA GLY A 180 1.01 15.99 14.84
C GLY A 180 2.53 15.99 14.99
N PHE A 181 3.24 15.23 14.15
CA PHE A 181 4.70 15.20 14.16
C PHE A 181 5.30 16.59 13.89
N LEU A 182 4.74 17.34 12.92
CA LEU A 182 5.18 18.69 12.57
C LEU A 182 5.01 19.69 13.73
N LEU A 183 4.00 19.50 14.60
CA LEU A 183 3.75 20.37 15.76
C LEU A 183 4.76 20.14 16.89
N PHE A 184 5.32 18.94 17.02
CA PHE A 184 6.18 18.56 18.14
C PHE A 184 7.65 18.34 17.75
N SER A 185 7.96 18.26 16.45
CA SER A 185 9.31 17.99 15.95
C SER A 185 9.53 18.79 14.67
N THR A 186 10.37 19.82 14.74
CA THR A 186 10.73 20.66 13.60
C THR A 186 12.20 20.48 13.24
N GLY A 187 12.50 20.55 11.93
CA GLY A 187 13.90 20.58 11.44
C GLY A 187 14.64 19.26 11.63
N ILE A 188 13.97 18.12 11.46
CA ILE A 188 14.64 16.81 11.45
C ILE A 188 15.32 16.56 10.10
N ASP A 189 16.51 16.02 10.18
CA ASP A 189 17.29 15.52 9.05
C ASP A 189 17.78 14.10 9.30
N ILE A 190 18.60 13.58 8.40
CA ILE A 190 19.09 12.20 8.46
C ILE A 190 19.95 11.93 9.70
N ASP A 191 20.68 12.93 10.18
CA ASP A 191 21.58 12.83 11.33
C ASP A 191 20.85 13.02 12.66
N SER A 192 19.83 13.88 12.68
CA SER A 192 19.10 14.27 13.89
C SER A 192 17.92 13.37 14.22
N ILE A 193 17.36 12.63 13.25
CA ILE A 193 16.20 11.75 13.49
C ILE A 193 16.55 10.62 14.46
N THR A 194 15.70 10.44 15.46
CA THR A 194 15.90 9.42 16.51
C THR A 194 15.15 8.11 16.17
N GLN A 195 15.59 6.99 16.74
CA GLN A 195 14.93 5.69 16.55
C GLN A 195 13.44 5.68 16.94
N PRO A 196 12.99 6.32 18.06
CA PRO A 196 11.57 6.44 18.36
C PRO A 196 10.77 7.21 17.29
N GLN A 197 11.36 8.25 16.68
CA GLN A 197 10.73 9.02 15.61
C GLN A 197 10.58 8.18 14.32
N ILE A 198 11.63 7.43 13.96
CA ILE A 198 11.59 6.48 12.84
C ILE A 198 10.49 5.44 13.06
N ALA A 199 10.41 4.87 14.27
CA ALA A 199 9.39 3.89 14.63
C ALA A 199 7.98 4.50 14.60
N LEU A 200 7.80 5.71 15.12
CA LEU A 200 6.52 6.43 15.11
C LEU A 200 6.03 6.67 13.68
N LEU A 201 6.90 7.18 12.80
CA LEU A 201 6.54 7.45 11.41
C LEU A 201 6.27 6.15 10.63
N GLY A 202 7.09 5.13 10.78
CA GLY A 202 6.93 3.86 10.08
C GLY A 202 5.69 3.07 10.54
N TRP A 203 5.56 2.84 11.85
CA TRP A 203 4.38 2.15 12.40
C TRP A 203 3.10 2.98 12.29
N GLY A 204 3.18 4.30 12.44
CA GLY A 204 2.04 5.19 12.26
C GLY A 204 1.50 5.15 10.83
N THR A 205 2.39 5.08 9.83
CA THR A 205 2.01 4.89 8.43
C THR A 205 1.37 3.51 8.22
N THR A 206 1.90 2.46 8.81
CA THR A 206 1.28 1.13 8.77
C THR A 206 -0.09 1.14 9.45
N PHE A 207 -0.22 1.79 10.61
CA PHE A 207 -1.48 1.92 11.32
C PHE A 207 -2.55 2.63 10.47
N SER A 208 -2.17 3.60 9.64
CA SER A 208 -3.13 4.25 8.73
C SER A 208 -3.76 3.26 7.75
N VAL A 209 -2.98 2.28 7.26
CA VAL A 209 -3.47 1.20 6.38
C VAL A 209 -4.29 0.17 7.16
N VAL A 210 -3.94 -0.11 8.42
CA VAL A 210 -4.77 -0.94 9.33
C VAL A 210 -6.16 -0.35 9.44
N VAL A 211 -6.28 0.95 9.74
CA VAL A 211 -7.56 1.65 9.87
C VAL A 211 -8.35 1.57 8.55
N GLN A 212 -7.70 1.76 7.41
CA GLN A 212 -8.34 1.59 6.09
C GLN A 212 -8.99 0.20 5.93
N ALA A 213 -8.29 -0.85 6.31
CA ALA A 213 -8.82 -2.22 6.21
C ALA A 213 -9.96 -2.45 7.21
N LEU A 214 -9.82 -1.96 8.44
CA LEU A 214 -10.82 -2.13 9.50
C LEU A 214 -12.14 -1.42 9.22
N VAL A 215 -12.15 -0.32 8.48
CA VAL A 215 -13.39 0.39 8.05
C VAL A 215 -14.30 -0.55 7.25
N LEU A 216 -13.79 -1.56 6.56
CA LEU A 216 -14.60 -2.51 5.81
C LEU A 216 -15.25 -3.59 6.68
N VAL A 217 -14.74 -3.88 7.87
CA VAL A 217 -15.28 -4.93 8.76
C VAL A 217 -16.76 -4.70 9.11
N PRO A 218 -17.19 -3.50 9.57
CA PRO A 218 -18.61 -3.25 9.82
C PRO A 218 -19.47 -3.31 8.55
N VAL A 219 -18.90 -2.98 7.38
CA VAL A 219 -19.60 -3.10 6.10
C VAL A 219 -19.93 -4.57 5.80
N ILE A 220 -18.94 -5.45 5.89
CA ILE A 220 -19.11 -6.90 5.68
C ILE A 220 -20.17 -7.48 6.64
N LYS A 221 -20.11 -7.08 7.91
CA LYS A 221 -21.12 -7.50 8.90
C LYS A 221 -22.54 -7.03 8.54
N LYS A 222 -22.70 -5.76 8.09
CA LYS A 222 -23.99 -5.22 7.65
C LYS A 222 -24.55 -5.91 6.41
N LEU A 223 -23.70 -6.46 5.54
CA LEU A 223 -24.09 -7.25 4.37
C LEU A 223 -24.51 -8.69 4.74
N GLY A 224 -24.48 -9.06 6.02
CA GLY A 224 -24.83 -10.37 6.51
C GLY A 224 -23.80 -11.47 6.20
N ILE A 225 -22.59 -11.07 5.79
CA ILE A 225 -21.52 -12.02 5.42
C ILE A 225 -20.73 -12.39 6.66
N THR A 226 -20.60 -13.71 6.89
CA THR A 226 -19.85 -14.26 8.02
C THR A 226 -18.54 -14.85 7.51
N ILE A 227 -17.42 -14.17 7.78
CA ILE A 227 -16.10 -14.69 7.45
C ILE A 227 -15.57 -15.48 8.65
N LYS A 228 -15.35 -16.78 8.45
CA LYS A 228 -14.77 -17.70 9.43
C LYS A 228 -13.42 -18.19 8.94
N PRO A 229 -12.43 -18.43 9.83
CA PRO A 229 -11.15 -19.01 9.42
C PRO A 229 -11.36 -20.39 8.78
N LYS A 230 -11.17 -20.47 7.46
CA LYS A 230 -11.24 -21.71 6.68
C LYS A 230 -10.13 -21.72 5.64
N LEU A 231 -9.35 -22.80 5.58
CA LEU A 231 -8.33 -23.02 4.55
C LEU A 231 -8.91 -23.79 3.36
N GLY A 232 -8.36 -23.54 2.19
CA GLY A 232 -8.65 -24.29 0.99
C GLY A 232 -8.99 -23.38 -0.19
N VAL A 233 -8.60 -23.82 -1.37
CA VAL A 233 -8.72 -23.08 -2.65
C VAL A 233 -9.34 -23.97 -3.73
N ALA A 234 -10.44 -24.62 -3.43
CA ALA A 234 -11.16 -25.42 -4.40
C ALA A 234 -11.61 -24.54 -5.59
N GLY A 235 -11.22 -24.91 -6.81
CA GLY A 235 -11.62 -24.22 -8.05
C GLY A 235 -10.62 -23.24 -8.66
N LEU A 236 -9.46 -22.97 -8.04
CA LEU A 236 -8.48 -21.98 -8.54
C LEU A 236 -7.69 -22.42 -9.78
N GLY A 237 -7.55 -23.73 -10.04
CA GLY A 237 -6.62 -24.25 -11.05
C GLY A 237 -6.87 -23.77 -12.49
N LYS A 238 -8.12 -23.62 -12.92
CA LYS A 238 -8.46 -23.16 -14.28
C LYS A 238 -8.19 -21.65 -14.48
N SER A 239 -8.25 -20.88 -13.44
CA SER A 239 -8.11 -19.42 -13.49
C SER A 239 -6.65 -18.96 -13.48
N PHE A 240 -5.71 -19.79 -13.00
CA PHE A 240 -4.27 -19.48 -13.02
C PHE A 240 -3.70 -19.31 -14.43
N LYS A 241 -4.25 -19.99 -15.43
CA LYS A 241 -3.79 -19.86 -16.83
C LYS A 241 -4.12 -18.47 -17.41
N LEU A 242 -5.27 -17.92 -17.05
CA LEU A 242 -5.67 -16.56 -17.45
C LEU A 242 -4.86 -15.48 -16.73
N ALA A 243 -4.53 -15.73 -15.45
CA ALA A 243 -3.72 -14.84 -14.64
C ALA A 243 -2.26 -14.76 -15.09
N GLY A 244 -1.74 -15.75 -15.81
CA GLY A 244 -0.34 -15.81 -16.21
C GLY A 244 0.12 -14.58 -16.99
N TRP A 245 -0.64 -14.14 -17.99
CA TRP A 245 -0.33 -12.94 -18.76
C TRP A 245 -0.39 -11.65 -17.94
N THR A 246 -1.37 -11.56 -17.03
CA THR A 246 -1.48 -10.43 -16.11
C THR A 246 -0.28 -10.37 -15.15
N LEU A 247 0.17 -11.52 -14.66
CA LEU A 247 1.38 -11.61 -13.83
C LEU A 247 2.63 -11.17 -14.61
N VAL A 248 2.79 -11.60 -15.87
CA VAL A 248 3.91 -11.17 -16.73
C VAL A 248 3.89 -9.66 -16.92
N TYR A 249 2.71 -9.08 -17.23
CA TYR A 249 2.56 -7.63 -17.36
C TYR A 249 2.95 -6.90 -16.07
N VAL A 250 2.44 -7.36 -14.91
CA VAL A 250 2.75 -6.76 -13.62
C VAL A 250 4.24 -6.87 -13.30
N LEU A 251 4.87 -8.03 -13.55
CA LEU A 251 6.31 -8.22 -13.37
C LEU A 251 7.14 -7.24 -14.19
N ILE A 252 6.83 -7.10 -15.49
CA ILE A 252 7.52 -6.15 -16.38
C ILE A 252 7.34 -4.71 -15.86
N SER A 253 6.13 -4.35 -15.44
CA SER A 253 5.84 -3.03 -14.88
C SER A 253 6.64 -2.77 -13.60
N GLN A 254 6.78 -3.79 -12.72
CA GLN A 254 7.56 -3.69 -11.49
C GLN A 254 9.07 -3.57 -11.76
N LEU A 255 9.59 -4.24 -12.80
CA LEU A 255 10.99 -4.07 -13.23
C LEU A 255 11.23 -2.63 -13.72
N GLY A 256 10.33 -2.06 -14.51
CA GLY A 256 10.40 -0.65 -14.92
C GLY A 256 10.39 0.29 -13.72
N TYR A 257 9.53 0.03 -12.73
CA TYR A 257 9.47 0.80 -11.52
C TYR A 257 10.74 0.69 -10.66
N LEU A 258 11.31 -0.52 -10.56
CA LEU A 258 12.58 -0.77 -9.88
C LEU A 258 13.71 0.09 -10.48
N VAL A 259 13.82 0.13 -11.82
CA VAL A 259 14.79 0.98 -12.51
C VAL A 259 14.58 2.46 -12.18
N THR A 260 13.32 2.91 -12.16
CA THR A 260 12.99 4.30 -11.80
C THR A 260 13.45 4.65 -10.38
N VAL A 261 13.17 3.80 -9.40
CA VAL A 261 13.60 4.02 -8.01
C VAL A 261 15.12 4.05 -7.92
N ASN A 262 15.83 3.09 -8.55
CA ASN A 262 17.30 3.05 -8.58
C ASN A 262 17.89 4.32 -9.17
N VAL A 263 17.41 4.76 -10.34
CA VAL A 263 17.94 5.97 -11.00
C VAL A 263 17.68 7.21 -10.14
N ALA A 264 16.50 7.33 -9.54
CA ALA A 264 16.15 8.48 -8.73
C ALA A 264 16.94 8.52 -7.41
N THR A 265 17.16 7.40 -6.74
CA THR A 265 17.99 7.33 -5.52
C THR A 265 19.47 7.55 -5.84
N ALA A 266 19.97 7.03 -6.95
CA ALA A 266 21.32 7.31 -7.40
C ALA A 266 21.54 8.80 -7.71
N ALA A 267 20.55 9.48 -8.29
CA ALA A 267 20.60 10.91 -8.53
C ALA A 267 20.66 11.71 -7.21
N ALA A 268 19.89 11.30 -6.20
CA ALA A 268 19.92 11.92 -4.86
C ALA A 268 21.31 11.82 -4.23
N VAL A 269 21.89 10.61 -4.22
CA VAL A 269 23.22 10.36 -3.64
C VAL A 269 24.31 11.14 -4.38
N ARG A 270 24.27 11.20 -5.72
CA ARG A 270 25.22 12.00 -6.50
C ARG A 270 25.09 13.48 -6.20
N SER A 271 23.86 14.02 -6.21
CA SER A 271 23.60 15.41 -5.87
C SER A 271 24.12 15.77 -4.48
N PHE A 272 23.93 14.89 -3.49
CA PHE A 272 24.45 15.08 -2.16
C PHE A 272 26.00 15.11 -2.12
N ASN A 273 26.66 14.18 -2.80
CA ASN A 273 28.13 14.12 -2.89
C ASN A 273 28.72 15.35 -3.61
N ASP A 274 28.01 15.91 -4.58
CA ASP A 274 28.43 17.11 -5.32
C ASP A 274 28.13 18.42 -4.55
N GLY A 275 27.70 18.34 -3.28
CA GLY A 275 27.32 19.49 -2.47
C GLY A 275 26.01 20.13 -2.88
N GLY A 276 25.20 19.45 -3.68
CA GLY A 276 23.84 19.88 -4.05
C GLY A 276 22.92 19.79 -2.86
N GLU A 277 22.11 20.80 -2.69
CA GLU A 277 21.06 20.82 -1.69
C GLU A 277 19.82 20.03 -2.19
N THR A 278 18.75 20.09 -1.48
CA THR A 278 17.46 19.40 -1.66
C THR A 278 16.86 19.50 -3.07
N GLY A 279 15.95 18.62 -3.44
CA GLY A 279 15.14 18.70 -4.64
C GLY A 279 15.49 17.71 -5.76
N VAL A 280 16.49 16.87 -5.56
CA VAL A 280 16.85 15.77 -6.46
C VAL A 280 16.68 14.44 -5.71
N GLY A 281 16.00 13.47 -6.31
CA GLY A 281 15.84 12.14 -5.71
C GLY A 281 14.49 11.50 -5.97
N TYR A 282 14.23 10.43 -5.26
CA TYR A 282 13.02 9.64 -5.41
C TYR A 282 11.77 10.39 -4.87
N THR A 283 11.92 11.14 -3.80
CA THR A 283 10.84 11.96 -3.21
C THR A 283 10.35 13.03 -4.16
N PRO A 284 11.18 13.93 -4.71
CA PRO A 284 10.75 14.91 -5.70
C PRO A 284 10.13 14.27 -6.95
N TYR A 285 10.67 13.14 -7.42
CA TYR A 285 10.10 12.38 -8.53
C TYR A 285 8.67 11.92 -8.24
N THR A 286 8.43 11.31 -7.08
CA THR A 286 7.09 10.83 -6.70
C THR A 286 6.09 11.96 -6.58
N PHE A 287 6.48 13.10 -6.03
CA PHE A 287 5.58 14.26 -5.93
C PHE A 287 5.28 14.89 -7.28
N ALA A 288 6.25 15.00 -8.17
CA ALA A 288 6.02 15.46 -9.56
C ALA A 288 5.00 14.54 -10.27
N TYR A 289 5.11 13.22 -10.09
CA TYR A 289 4.16 12.25 -10.65
C TYR A 289 2.74 12.39 -10.08
N PHE A 290 2.58 12.81 -8.82
CA PHE A 290 1.25 13.03 -8.22
C PHE A 290 0.54 14.28 -8.76
N VAL A 291 1.28 15.25 -9.30
CA VAL A 291 0.73 16.51 -9.81
C VAL A 291 0.32 16.38 -11.30
N MET A 292 0.94 15.46 -12.05
CA MET A 292 0.57 15.13 -13.42
C MET A 292 -0.64 14.21 -13.50
#